data_1392e13c5ebd4cfd2ac1880202141f2f
#
_entry.id   1392e13c5ebd4cfd2ac1880202141f2f
#
_cell.length_a   1.000
_cell.length_b   1.000
_cell.length_c   1.000
_cell.angle_alpha   90.00
_cell.angle_beta   90.00
_cell.angle_gamma   90.00
#
_symmetry.space_group_name_H-M   'P 1'
#
loop_
_entity.id
_entity.type
_entity.pdbx_description
1 polymer ?
#
loop_
_entity_poly.entity_id
_entity_poly.type
_entity_poly.pdbx_seq_one_letter_code
_entity_poly.pdbx_strand_id
1 'polypeptide(L)'
;DKIHGRLARVRMDTMECDKITELPNMQGFHGTFTDKRDPVDANINYTTRAFCGAEFSIPLPNDGRDLDDITKYRSVFTCVDSESMEVRWQVLIDGNCDLVASSYDGKLAATNQYNTEMGIHYEDTMSSEMDACLFFNVARIEEAVKAGKSTTIGNSKVPVVDGTRAANTDPKTALTCYVPIPKNPHGVNISPDGKYYACSGKLSPTASVIEHALVLKWFDGELANPRDAVVAEPEIGLGPLHTGFDNKGNAYTTLFLDSQIVKWNVE
;
A
#
# COMPACT_ATOMS: atom_id res chain seq x y z
N ASP A 1 8.42 19.77 10.40
CA ASP A 1 8.70 18.65 11.27
C ASP A 1 7.67 17.53 11.02
N LYS A 2 8.14 16.38 10.52
CA LYS A 2 7.26 15.29 10.07
C LYS A 2 7.24 14.13 11.07
N ILE A 3 7.13 14.45 12.35
CA ILE A 3 7.27 13.46 13.43
C ILE A 3 6.10 12.46 13.45
N HIS A 4 4.88 12.91 13.14
CA HIS A 4 3.69 12.05 13.10
C HIS A 4 2.83 12.36 11.89
N GLY A 5 2.37 11.32 11.19
CA GLY A 5 1.32 11.44 10.20
C GLY A 5 0.00 11.84 10.86
N ARG A 6 -0.85 12.54 10.14
CA ARG A 6 -2.21 12.89 10.58
C ARG A 6 -3.21 12.63 9.47
N LEU A 7 -4.33 12.05 9.84
CA LEU A 7 -5.49 11.88 8.96
C LEU A 7 -6.60 12.82 9.42
N ALA A 8 -7.12 13.62 8.49
CA ALA A 8 -8.27 14.49 8.74
C ALA A 8 -9.51 13.97 8.00
N ARG A 9 -10.66 14.01 8.65
CA ARG A 9 -11.96 13.82 8.03
C ARG A 9 -12.64 15.15 7.82
N VAL A 10 -13.02 15.45 6.57
CA VAL A 10 -13.73 16.65 6.19
C VAL A 10 -15.15 16.29 5.76
N ARG A 11 -16.13 16.93 6.32
CA ARG A 11 -17.53 16.79 5.93
C ARG A 11 -17.78 17.55 4.62
N MET A 12 -18.29 16.85 3.61
CA MET A 12 -18.53 17.45 2.29
C MET A 12 -19.77 18.36 2.25
N ASP A 13 -20.70 18.18 3.19
CA ASP A 13 -21.91 19.00 3.31
C ASP A 13 -21.64 20.36 3.96
N THR A 14 -20.71 20.44 4.90
CA THR A 14 -20.34 21.69 5.61
C THR A 14 -18.96 22.21 5.24
N MET A 15 -18.13 21.40 4.57
CA MET A 15 -16.72 21.67 4.30
C MET A 15 -15.87 21.92 5.55
N GLU A 16 -16.29 21.36 6.68
CA GLU A 16 -15.60 21.47 7.95
C GLU A 16 -14.83 20.21 8.29
N CYS A 17 -13.62 20.36 8.84
CA CYS A 17 -12.88 19.26 9.42
C CYS A 17 -13.49 18.93 10.78
N ASP A 18 -14.10 17.73 10.89
CA ASP A 18 -14.76 17.32 12.13
C ASP A 18 -13.87 16.48 13.03
N LYS A 19 -12.83 15.86 12.49
CA LYS A 19 -11.86 15.08 13.28
C LYS A 19 -10.49 14.97 12.62
N ILE A 20 -9.46 15.01 13.48
CA ILE A 20 -8.06 14.76 13.10
C ILE A 20 -7.52 13.66 14.02
N THR A 21 -6.87 12.67 13.41
CA THR A 21 -6.24 11.55 14.12
C THR A 21 -4.75 11.56 13.88
N GLU A 22 -3.94 11.45 14.92
CA GLU A 22 -2.50 11.21 14.79
C GLU A 22 -2.25 9.73 14.50
N LEU A 23 -1.34 9.47 13.56
CA LEU A 23 -0.96 8.14 13.13
C LEU A 23 0.44 7.83 13.72
N PRO A 24 0.52 7.05 14.81
CA PRO A 24 1.81 6.74 15.43
C PRO A 24 2.68 5.91 14.47
N ASN A 25 3.99 5.99 14.64
CA ASN A 25 4.98 5.24 13.88
C ASN A 25 5.00 5.55 12.36
N MET A 26 4.31 6.57 11.91
CA MET A 26 4.30 7.00 10.52
C MET A 26 5.07 8.29 10.33
N GLN A 27 5.91 8.32 9.30
CA GLN A 27 6.59 9.52 8.85
C GLN A 27 6.42 9.69 7.34
N GLY A 28 6.28 10.95 6.89
CA GLY A 28 6.03 11.22 5.48
C GLY A 28 4.72 10.61 4.99
N PHE A 29 3.63 10.80 5.74
CA PHE A 29 2.30 10.35 5.31
C PHE A 29 2.01 10.83 3.89
N HIS A 30 1.82 9.91 2.94
CA HIS A 30 1.74 10.23 1.52
C HIS A 30 0.36 9.94 0.93
N GLY A 31 -0.20 8.78 1.16
CA GLY A 31 -1.46 8.40 0.54
C GLY A 31 -2.49 7.85 1.51
N THR A 32 -3.75 8.13 1.23
CA THR A 32 -4.88 7.46 1.88
C THR A 32 -5.90 7.03 0.85
N PHE A 33 -6.54 5.90 1.11
CA PHE A 33 -7.64 5.38 0.32
C PHE A 33 -8.64 4.65 1.23
N THR A 34 -9.91 4.66 0.87
CA THR A 34 -10.95 4.03 1.67
C THR A 34 -11.42 2.72 1.06
N ASP A 35 -11.82 1.75 1.89
CA ASP A 35 -12.55 0.60 1.40
C ASP A 35 -13.93 1.00 0.86
N LYS A 36 -14.54 0.10 0.09
CA LYS A 36 -15.87 0.28 -0.50
C LYS A 36 -16.84 -0.76 0.02
N ARG A 37 -16.33 -1.82 0.64
CA ARG A 37 -17.10 -2.95 1.14
C ARG A 37 -16.32 -3.66 2.25
N ASP A 38 -17.02 -4.23 3.21
CA ASP A 38 -16.39 -5.08 4.22
C ASP A 38 -15.88 -6.38 3.59
N PRO A 39 -14.67 -6.88 3.96
CA PRO A 39 -14.08 -8.08 3.37
C PRO A 39 -14.81 -9.38 3.77
N VAL A 40 -15.60 -9.36 4.82
CA VAL A 40 -16.27 -10.55 5.37
C VAL A 40 -17.79 -10.45 5.22
N ASP A 41 -18.39 -9.29 5.57
CA ASP A 41 -19.83 -9.07 5.50
C ASP A 41 -20.20 -8.23 4.27
N ALA A 42 -20.66 -8.89 3.21
CA ALA A 42 -21.06 -8.24 1.97
C ALA A 42 -22.28 -7.28 2.11
N ASN A 43 -23.02 -7.30 3.22
CA ASN A 43 -24.09 -6.34 3.48
C ASN A 43 -23.55 -4.96 3.85
N ILE A 44 -22.29 -4.89 4.32
CA ILE A 44 -21.61 -3.64 4.59
C ILE A 44 -20.94 -3.19 3.29
N ASN A 45 -21.64 -2.35 2.53
CA ASN A 45 -21.20 -1.85 1.21
C ASN A 45 -20.90 -0.34 1.21
N TYR A 46 -20.38 0.15 2.31
CA TYR A 46 -19.94 1.53 2.51
C TYR A 46 -18.56 1.53 3.18
N THR A 47 -17.91 2.68 3.18
CA THR A 47 -16.59 2.86 3.79
C THR A 47 -16.61 2.61 5.29
N THR A 48 -15.82 1.66 5.75
CA THR A 48 -15.60 1.38 7.17
C THR A 48 -14.15 1.56 7.60
N ARG A 49 -13.22 1.62 6.65
CA ARG A 49 -11.78 1.75 6.87
C ARG A 49 -11.18 2.80 5.95
N ALA A 50 -10.22 3.55 6.48
CA ALA A 50 -9.28 4.34 5.71
C ALA A 50 -7.89 3.74 5.86
N PHE A 51 -7.22 3.47 4.75
CA PHE A 51 -5.86 2.93 4.69
C PHE A 51 -4.88 4.05 4.42
N CYS A 52 -3.74 4.04 5.11
CA CYS A 52 -2.76 5.10 5.07
C CYS A 52 -1.35 4.53 4.89
N GLY A 53 -0.61 5.04 3.91
CA GLY A 53 0.77 4.68 3.62
C GLY A 53 1.77 5.67 4.23
N ALA A 54 2.88 5.18 4.77
CA ALA A 54 4.01 5.98 5.22
C ALA A 54 5.12 5.96 4.18
N GLU A 55 5.45 7.13 3.62
CA GLU A 55 6.45 7.24 2.55
C GLU A 55 7.87 6.92 3.04
N PHE A 56 8.18 7.20 4.30
CA PHE A 56 9.54 7.02 4.80
C PHE A 56 9.64 5.92 5.85
N SER A 57 10.61 5.03 5.66
CA SER A 57 11.08 4.14 6.71
C SER A 57 11.77 4.95 7.81
N ILE A 58 11.51 4.58 9.05
CA ILE A 58 12.14 5.19 10.22
C ILE A 58 12.68 4.08 11.14
N PRO A 59 13.72 4.36 11.95
CA PRO A 59 14.17 3.40 12.96
C PRO A 59 13.04 3.24 14.00
N LEU A 60 12.52 2.04 14.16
CA LEU A 60 11.41 1.75 15.05
C LEU A 60 11.88 1.04 16.35
N PRO A 61 11.51 1.58 17.54
CA PRO A 61 10.74 2.81 17.76
C PRO A 61 11.56 4.06 17.47
N ASN A 62 10.93 5.14 16.98
CA ASN A 62 11.61 6.38 16.64
C ASN A 62 11.84 7.22 17.91
N ASP A 63 12.82 6.82 18.70
CA ASP A 63 13.15 7.41 20.01
C ASP A 63 14.54 8.08 20.04
N GLY A 64 15.13 8.29 18.87
CA GLY A 64 16.45 8.91 18.71
C GLY A 64 17.62 7.96 18.86
N ARG A 65 17.37 6.67 19.06
CA ARG A 65 18.39 5.60 19.04
C ARG A 65 18.39 4.90 17.69
N ASP A 66 19.40 4.08 17.48
CA ASP A 66 19.52 3.18 16.31
C ASP A 66 19.47 3.90 14.95
N LEU A 67 19.89 5.17 14.90
CA LEU A 67 19.82 5.98 13.67
C LEU A 67 20.74 5.46 12.56
N ASP A 68 21.81 4.75 12.92
CA ASP A 68 22.77 4.16 11.98
C ASP A 68 22.50 2.64 11.75
N ASP A 69 21.49 2.07 12.42
CA ASP A 69 21.13 0.66 12.26
C ASP A 69 20.04 0.48 11.22
N ILE A 70 20.43 0.20 9.99
CA ILE A 70 19.53 -0.03 8.85
C ILE A 70 18.49 -1.13 9.13
N THR A 71 18.79 -2.12 9.97
CA THR A 71 17.88 -3.22 10.29
C THR A 71 16.67 -2.78 11.09
N LYS A 72 16.72 -1.60 11.70
CA LYS A 72 15.61 -1.01 12.46
C LYS A 72 14.69 -0.16 11.58
N TYR A 73 15.11 0.19 10.37
CA TYR A 73 14.32 1.04 9.48
C TYR A 73 13.19 0.24 8.86
N ARG A 74 11.97 0.64 9.18
CA ARG A 74 10.72 0.06 8.65
C ARG A 74 9.70 1.17 8.47
N SER A 75 8.73 0.92 7.63
CA SER A 75 7.50 1.72 7.61
C SER A 75 6.31 0.89 8.08
N VAL A 76 5.21 1.56 8.30
CA VAL A 76 3.96 0.93 8.68
C VAL A 76 2.84 1.34 7.74
N PHE A 77 2.02 0.37 7.37
CA PHE A 77 0.74 0.61 6.72
C PHE A 77 -0.35 0.63 7.80
N THR A 78 -1.18 1.67 7.80
CA THR A 78 -2.11 1.94 8.89
C THR A 78 -3.56 1.86 8.43
N CYS A 79 -4.40 1.21 9.21
CA CYS A 79 -5.85 1.20 9.06
C CYS A 79 -6.50 2.05 10.14
N VAL A 80 -7.37 2.97 9.72
CA VAL A 80 -8.15 3.84 10.59
C VAL A 80 -9.63 3.51 10.41
N ASP A 81 -10.36 3.42 11.51
CA ASP A 81 -11.81 3.31 11.50
C ASP A 81 -12.44 4.60 10.94
N SER A 82 -13.30 4.48 9.95
CA SER A 82 -13.86 5.64 9.25
C SER A 82 -14.88 6.42 10.08
N GLU A 83 -15.53 5.78 11.06
CA GLU A 83 -16.52 6.40 11.93
C GLU A 83 -15.89 7.03 13.18
N SER A 84 -15.18 6.22 13.96
CA SER A 84 -14.51 6.70 15.18
C SER A 84 -13.25 7.50 14.90
N MET A 85 -12.65 7.34 13.73
CA MET A 85 -11.33 7.87 13.37
C MET A 85 -10.19 7.37 14.28
N GLU A 86 -10.37 6.23 14.93
CA GLU A 86 -9.33 5.60 15.72
C GLU A 86 -8.49 4.66 14.86
N VAL A 87 -7.19 4.56 15.17
CA VAL A 87 -6.30 3.61 14.49
C VAL A 87 -6.67 2.20 14.95
N ARG A 88 -7.12 1.36 14.01
CA ARG A 88 -7.49 -0.04 14.28
C ARG A 88 -6.27 -0.93 14.43
N TRP A 89 -5.34 -0.83 13.49
CA TRP A 89 -4.12 -1.63 13.44
C TRP A 89 -3.09 -1.03 12.50
N GLN A 90 -1.88 -1.51 12.64
CA GLN A 90 -0.77 -1.24 11.71
C GLN A 90 -0.13 -2.54 11.26
N VAL A 91 0.46 -2.53 10.08
CA VAL A 91 1.26 -3.61 9.52
C VAL A 91 2.67 -3.10 9.33
N LEU A 92 3.64 -3.75 9.98
CA LEU A 92 5.06 -3.48 9.77
C LEU A 92 5.47 -4.03 8.40
N ILE A 93 6.17 -3.25 7.60
CA ILE A 93 6.59 -3.65 6.25
C ILE A 93 8.04 -3.26 5.98
N ASP A 94 8.62 -3.92 4.99
CA ASP A 94 9.93 -3.55 4.45
C ASP A 94 9.81 -2.34 3.51
N GLY A 95 10.82 -1.46 3.51
CA GLY A 95 10.90 -0.31 2.60
C GLY A 95 9.88 0.79 2.88
N ASN A 96 9.62 1.60 1.88
CA ASN A 96 8.79 2.79 1.91
C ASN A 96 7.46 2.53 1.19
N CYS A 97 6.34 2.98 1.77
CA CYS A 97 5.06 3.02 1.05
C CYS A 97 4.97 4.27 0.18
N ASP A 98 4.37 4.12 -0.99
CA ASP A 98 3.93 5.26 -1.79
C ASP A 98 2.38 5.34 -1.77
N LEU A 99 1.71 5.41 -2.91
CA LEU A 99 0.26 5.52 -2.94
C LEU A 99 -0.46 4.25 -2.47
N VAL A 100 -1.69 4.45 -2.06
CA VAL A 100 -2.56 3.42 -1.48
C VAL A 100 -3.79 3.21 -2.37
N ALA A 101 -4.24 1.97 -2.47
CA ALA A 101 -5.50 1.57 -3.09
C ALA A 101 -6.23 0.54 -2.22
N SER A 102 -7.50 0.31 -2.53
CA SER A 102 -8.31 -0.75 -1.93
C SER A 102 -9.17 -1.42 -3.00
N SER A 103 -9.31 -2.74 -2.94
CA SER A 103 -10.19 -3.47 -3.84
C SER A 103 -11.67 -3.12 -3.59
N TYR A 104 -12.49 -3.25 -4.63
CA TYR A 104 -13.92 -2.94 -4.52
C TYR A 104 -14.70 -3.96 -3.69
N ASP A 105 -14.18 -5.19 -3.56
CA ASP A 105 -14.75 -6.21 -2.69
C ASP A 105 -14.27 -6.10 -1.23
N GLY A 106 -13.37 -5.15 -0.92
CA GLY A 106 -12.82 -4.91 0.40
C GLY A 106 -11.77 -5.93 0.88
N LYS A 107 -11.49 -6.97 0.10
CA LYS A 107 -10.61 -8.07 0.54
C LYS A 107 -9.15 -7.65 0.64
N LEU A 108 -8.71 -6.79 -0.28
CA LEU A 108 -7.32 -6.35 -0.37
C LEU A 108 -7.20 -4.83 -0.24
N ALA A 109 -6.26 -4.39 0.56
CA ALA A 109 -5.64 -3.08 0.40
C ALA A 109 -4.31 -3.25 -0.33
N ALA A 110 -3.80 -2.20 -0.95
CA ALA A 110 -2.55 -2.22 -1.68
C ALA A 110 -1.76 -0.94 -1.51
N THR A 111 -0.44 -1.02 -1.63
CA THR A 111 0.46 0.13 -1.76
C THR A 111 1.60 -0.23 -2.68
N ASN A 112 2.14 0.73 -3.38
CA ASN A 112 3.45 0.54 -4.02
C ASN A 112 4.56 0.72 -2.99
N GLN A 113 5.59 -0.09 -3.12
CA GLN A 113 6.70 -0.16 -2.19
C GLN A 113 8.02 -0.01 -2.93
N TYR A 114 8.84 0.92 -2.48
CA TYR A 114 10.20 1.14 -2.97
C TYR A 114 11.17 1.22 -1.80
N ASN A 115 12.47 1.35 -2.08
CA ASN A 115 13.52 1.33 -1.07
C ASN A 115 13.45 0.10 -0.15
N THR A 116 13.18 -1.07 -0.74
CA THR A 116 13.06 -2.32 0.02
C THR A 116 14.42 -2.83 0.52
N GLU A 117 15.51 -2.28 0.01
CA GLU A 117 16.87 -2.41 0.53
C GLU A 117 17.11 -1.67 1.83
N MET A 118 16.15 -0.84 2.24
CA MET A 118 16.22 -0.02 3.46
C MET A 118 17.42 0.93 3.49
N GLY A 119 17.79 1.48 2.33
CA GLY A 119 18.83 2.51 2.24
C GLY A 119 18.46 3.73 3.08
N ILE A 120 19.39 4.22 3.90
CA ILE A 120 19.22 5.42 4.73
C ILE A 120 19.88 6.65 4.12
N HIS A 121 20.79 6.46 3.21
CA HIS A 121 21.40 7.54 2.42
C HIS A 121 20.76 7.59 1.04
N TYR A 122 20.73 8.77 0.44
CA TYR A 122 20.04 8.98 -0.84
C TYR A 122 20.58 8.08 -1.96
N GLU A 123 21.88 7.89 -2.02
CA GLU A 123 22.56 7.04 -3.01
C GLU A 123 22.19 5.57 -2.89
N ASP A 124 21.78 5.12 -1.71
CA ASP A 124 21.40 3.73 -1.46
C ASP A 124 19.96 3.44 -1.83
N THR A 125 19.06 4.45 -1.77
CA THR A 125 17.59 4.28 -1.89
C THR A 125 17.13 3.86 -3.28
N MET A 126 18.02 3.80 -4.26
CA MET A 126 17.72 3.47 -5.66
C MET A 126 18.49 2.25 -6.14
N SER A 127 19.14 1.53 -5.22
CA SER A 127 20.03 0.43 -5.56
C SER A 127 19.30 -0.89 -5.76
N SER A 128 18.11 -1.07 -5.15
CA SER A 128 17.38 -2.32 -5.18
C SER A 128 16.59 -2.56 -6.46
N GLU A 129 16.54 -3.84 -6.83
CA GLU A 129 15.62 -4.39 -7.84
C GLU A 129 14.41 -5.09 -7.19
N MET A 130 14.19 -4.89 -5.88
CA MET A 130 13.19 -5.62 -5.10
C MET A 130 11.90 -4.82 -4.86
N ASP A 131 11.65 -3.79 -5.63
CA ASP A 131 10.43 -2.99 -5.55
C ASP A 131 9.19 -3.81 -5.87
N ALA A 132 8.06 -3.45 -5.29
CA ALA A 132 6.85 -4.25 -5.37
C ALA A 132 5.57 -3.42 -5.31
N CYS A 133 4.49 -3.98 -5.86
CA CYS A 133 3.15 -3.67 -5.37
C CYS A 133 2.85 -4.63 -4.21
N LEU A 134 2.58 -4.06 -3.05
CA LEU A 134 2.33 -4.80 -1.82
C LEU A 134 0.84 -4.86 -1.55
N PHE A 135 0.31 -6.08 -1.42
CA PHE A 135 -1.08 -6.34 -1.09
C PHE A 135 -1.23 -6.82 0.35
N PHE A 136 -2.28 -6.36 1.01
CA PHE A 136 -2.65 -6.68 2.38
C PHE A 136 -3.97 -7.46 2.38
N ASN A 137 -3.98 -8.66 2.96
CA ASN A 137 -5.22 -9.40 3.19
C ASN A 137 -5.92 -8.86 4.44
N VAL A 138 -6.90 -7.98 4.24
CA VAL A 138 -7.54 -7.21 5.32
C VAL A 138 -8.18 -8.13 6.36
N ALA A 139 -8.90 -9.16 5.93
CA ALA A 139 -9.57 -10.09 6.84
C ALA A 139 -8.58 -10.86 7.72
N ARG A 140 -7.47 -11.36 7.14
CA ARG A 140 -6.43 -12.07 7.90
C ARG A 140 -5.72 -11.18 8.91
N ILE A 141 -5.47 -9.92 8.55
CA ILE A 141 -4.86 -8.93 9.45
C ILE A 141 -5.79 -8.69 10.64
N GLU A 142 -7.07 -8.46 10.41
CA GLU A 142 -8.05 -8.24 11.48
C GLU A 142 -8.22 -9.47 12.37
N GLU A 143 -8.21 -10.66 11.78
CA GLU A 143 -8.22 -11.91 12.54
C GLU A 143 -6.97 -12.08 13.40
N ALA A 144 -5.79 -11.79 12.86
CA ALA A 144 -4.53 -11.84 13.62
C ALA A 144 -4.55 -10.88 14.81
N VAL A 145 -5.00 -9.64 14.61
CA VAL A 145 -5.16 -8.64 15.67
C VAL A 145 -6.15 -9.12 16.73
N LYS A 146 -7.32 -9.60 16.32
CA LYS A 146 -8.35 -10.14 17.22
C LYS A 146 -7.87 -11.34 18.01
N ALA A 147 -7.02 -12.17 17.43
CA ALA A 147 -6.42 -13.33 18.09
C ALA A 147 -5.21 -12.97 19.00
N GLY A 148 -4.89 -11.67 19.14
CA GLY A 148 -3.75 -11.22 19.96
C GLY A 148 -2.38 -11.52 19.33
N LYS A 149 -2.32 -11.82 18.03
CA LYS A 149 -1.08 -12.06 17.29
C LYS A 149 -0.50 -10.72 16.78
N SER A 150 -0.37 -9.77 17.69
CA SER A 150 0.16 -8.44 17.40
C SER A 150 1.10 -7.99 18.51
N THR A 151 1.96 -7.05 18.20
CA THR A 151 2.84 -6.36 19.14
C THR A 151 2.46 -4.87 19.20
N THR A 152 3.25 -4.08 19.90
CA THR A 152 3.17 -2.61 19.88
C THR A 152 4.55 -2.02 19.63
N ILE A 153 4.62 -0.80 19.11
CA ILE A 153 5.88 -0.10 18.84
C ILE A 153 6.00 1.09 19.79
N GLY A 154 7.11 1.16 20.52
CA GLY A 154 7.38 2.24 21.47
C GLY A 154 6.27 2.38 22.52
N ASN A 155 5.79 3.59 22.72
CA ASN A 155 4.72 3.89 23.68
C ASN A 155 3.31 3.82 23.07
N SER A 156 3.20 3.48 21.77
CA SER A 156 1.90 3.31 21.12
C SER A 156 1.18 2.09 21.64
N LYS A 157 -0.15 2.19 21.77
CA LYS A 157 -1.02 1.06 22.10
C LYS A 157 -1.66 0.43 20.87
N VAL A 158 -1.37 0.95 19.69
CA VAL A 158 -1.90 0.43 18.42
C VAL A 158 -1.33 -0.96 18.19
N PRO A 159 -2.17 -1.97 17.90
CA PRO A 159 -1.71 -3.29 17.53
C PRO A 159 -0.98 -3.26 16.19
N VAL A 160 0.18 -3.89 16.14
CA VAL A 160 1.04 -3.99 14.95
C VAL A 160 1.28 -5.45 14.64
N VAL A 161 0.98 -5.87 13.42
CA VAL A 161 1.29 -7.21 12.91
C VAL A 161 2.50 -7.14 11.97
N ASP A 162 3.22 -8.25 11.86
CA ASP A 162 4.40 -8.35 11.00
C ASP A 162 4.00 -8.71 9.58
N GLY A 163 4.07 -7.72 8.68
CA GLY A 163 3.86 -7.87 7.24
C GLY A 163 5.15 -7.89 6.42
N THR A 164 6.31 -8.04 7.03
CA THR A 164 7.58 -8.12 6.31
C THR A 164 7.65 -9.36 5.42
N ARG A 165 8.47 -9.34 4.38
CA ARG A 165 8.67 -10.49 3.47
C ARG A 165 9.11 -11.74 4.23
N ALA A 166 9.98 -11.56 5.21
CA ALA A 166 10.50 -12.67 6.00
C ALA A 166 9.42 -13.41 6.81
N ALA A 167 8.42 -12.69 7.29
CA ALA A 167 7.31 -13.26 8.07
C ALA A 167 6.17 -13.83 7.21
N ASN A 168 6.12 -13.50 5.91
CA ASN A 168 5.00 -13.79 5.03
C ASN A 168 5.40 -14.66 3.83
N THR A 169 6.14 -15.73 4.08
CA THR A 169 6.65 -16.65 3.04
C THR A 169 5.66 -17.74 2.64
N ASP A 170 4.74 -18.13 3.53
CA ASP A 170 3.68 -19.11 3.23
C ASP A 170 2.40 -18.39 2.82
N PRO A 171 1.98 -18.51 1.54
CA PRO A 171 0.78 -17.82 1.03
C PRO A 171 -0.48 -18.08 1.85
N LYS A 172 -0.64 -19.28 2.39
CA LYS A 172 -1.85 -19.69 3.13
C LYS A 172 -2.02 -19.01 4.48
N THR A 173 -0.91 -18.54 5.06
CA THR A 173 -0.89 -17.87 6.36
C THR A 173 -0.46 -16.42 6.27
N ALA A 174 0.08 -15.99 5.11
CA ALA A 174 0.58 -14.65 4.89
C ALA A 174 -0.49 -13.57 5.09
N LEU A 175 -0.10 -12.46 5.68
CA LEU A 175 -0.89 -11.23 5.82
C LEU A 175 -0.69 -10.31 4.62
N THR A 176 0.47 -10.43 3.96
CA THR A 176 0.92 -9.58 2.86
C THR A 176 1.43 -10.39 1.70
N CYS A 177 1.28 -9.84 0.48
CA CYS A 177 1.82 -10.40 -0.76
C CYS A 177 2.62 -9.33 -1.49
N TYR A 178 3.90 -9.56 -1.69
CA TYR A 178 4.82 -8.68 -2.41
C TYR A 178 4.89 -9.11 -3.88
N VAL A 179 4.19 -8.42 -4.76
CA VAL A 179 4.23 -8.66 -6.21
C VAL A 179 5.36 -7.81 -6.80
N PRO A 180 6.47 -8.42 -7.26
CA PRO A 180 7.59 -7.65 -7.83
C PRO A 180 7.15 -6.87 -9.07
N ILE A 181 7.49 -5.59 -9.13
CA ILE A 181 7.23 -4.70 -10.27
C ILE A 181 8.45 -3.81 -10.53
N PRO A 182 8.57 -3.22 -11.74
CA PRO A 182 9.69 -2.35 -12.06
C PRO A 182 9.77 -1.10 -11.21
N LYS A 183 10.88 -0.57 -11.24
CA LYS A 183 11.73 0.26 -10.42
C LYS A 183 11.07 1.53 -9.91
N ASN A 184 11.17 1.73 -8.60
CA ASN A 184 10.74 2.90 -7.85
C ASN A 184 9.24 3.22 -8.11
N PRO A 185 8.32 2.28 -7.81
CA PRO A 185 6.91 2.42 -8.12
C PRO A 185 6.26 3.55 -7.30
N HIS A 186 5.24 4.19 -7.89
CA HIS A 186 4.51 5.30 -7.30
C HIS A 186 3.01 5.05 -7.28
N GLY A 187 2.36 5.09 -8.45
CA GLY A 187 0.92 4.94 -8.55
C GLY A 187 0.46 3.49 -8.43
N VAL A 188 -0.59 3.27 -7.67
CA VAL A 188 -1.39 2.04 -7.68
C VAL A 188 -2.86 2.43 -7.83
N ASN A 189 -3.44 2.14 -8.99
CA ASN A 189 -4.78 2.55 -9.35
C ASN A 189 -5.60 1.35 -9.81
N ILE A 190 -6.79 1.17 -9.23
CA ILE A 190 -7.67 0.05 -9.60
C ILE A 190 -8.55 0.42 -10.79
N SER A 191 -8.73 -0.52 -11.73
CA SER A 191 -9.63 -0.38 -12.87
C SER A 191 -11.10 -0.27 -12.41
N PRO A 192 -11.99 0.40 -13.19
CA PRO A 192 -13.38 0.62 -12.80
C PRO A 192 -14.18 -0.66 -12.53
N ASP A 193 -13.80 -1.76 -13.17
CA ASP A 193 -14.42 -3.08 -12.96
C ASP A 193 -13.82 -3.87 -11.77
N GLY A 194 -12.77 -3.32 -11.15
CA GLY A 194 -12.11 -3.91 -10.00
C GLY A 194 -11.20 -5.10 -10.31
N LYS A 195 -10.97 -5.42 -11.60
CA LYS A 195 -10.19 -6.59 -12.00
C LYS A 195 -8.69 -6.38 -11.94
N TYR A 196 -8.22 -5.17 -12.25
CA TYR A 196 -6.82 -4.88 -12.44
C TYR A 196 -6.34 -3.73 -11.59
N TYR A 197 -5.07 -3.81 -11.17
CA TYR A 197 -4.33 -2.69 -10.61
C TYR A 197 -3.29 -2.26 -11.65
N ALA A 198 -3.31 -0.98 -12.03
CA ALA A 198 -2.25 -0.36 -12.80
C ALA A 198 -1.20 0.20 -11.83
N CYS A 199 -0.02 -0.37 -11.85
CA CYS A 199 1.11 0.03 -11.01
C CYS A 199 2.18 0.68 -11.87
N SER A 200 2.74 1.78 -11.41
CA SER A 200 3.62 2.63 -12.20
C SER A 200 4.98 2.78 -11.55
N GLY A 201 6.04 2.41 -12.25
CA GLY A 201 7.42 2.59 -11.80
C GLY A 201 8.03 3.90 -12.30
N LYS A 202 8.36 4.84 -11.40
CA LYS A 202 8.91 6.17 -11.76
C LYS A 202 10.14 6.11 -12.66
N LEU A 203 10.94 5.06 -12.54
CA LEU A 203 12.18 4.86 -13.28
C LEU A 203 12.11 3.71 -14.29
N SER A 204 10.89 3.31 -14.66
CA SER A 204 10.61 2.32 -15.69
C SER A 204 9.74 2.93 -16.78
N PRO A 205 9.89 2.55 -18.06
CA PRO A 205 8.98 2.98 -19.10
C PRO A 205 7.66 2.19 -19.13
N THR A 206 7.48 1.22 -18.24
CA THR A 206 6.33 0.30 -18.26
C THR A 206 5.34 0.58 -17.13
N ALA A 207 4.07 0.25 -17.36
CA ALA A 207 3.07 0.08 -16.31
C ALA A 207 2.81 -1.42 -16.09
N SER A 208 2.90 -1.88 -14.85
CA SER A 208 2.56 -3.26 -14.50
C SER A 208 1.06 -3.38 -14.25
N VAL A 209 0.41 -4.29 -14.96
CA VAL A 209 -1.02 -4.61 -14.78
C VAL A 209 -1.12 -5.89 -13.96
N ILE A 210 -1.64 -5.77 -12.73
CA ILE A 210 -1.78 -6.88 -11.79
C ILE A 210 -3.25 -7.29 -11.72
N GLU A 211 -3.54 -8.58 -11.90
CA GLU A 211 -4.88 -9.11 -11.80
C GLU A 211 -5.27 -9.42 -10.35
N HIS A 212 -6.37 -8.82 -9.89
CA HIS A 212 -6.89 -8.98 -8.52
C HIS A 212 -7.16 -10.46 -8.17
N ALA A 213 -7.78 -11.21 -9.08
CA ALA A 213 -8.10 -12.61 -8.84
C ALA A 213 -6.85 -13.48 -8.66
N LEU A 214 -5.76 -13.18 -9.36
CA LEU A 214 -4.50 -13.91 -9.22
C LEU A 214 -3.79 -13.59 -7.89
N VAL A 215 -3.89 -12.37 -7.39
CA VAL A 215 -3.39 -12.04 -6.04
C VAL A 215 -4.16 -12.83 -4.98
N LEU A 216 -5.49 -12.95 -5.10
CA LEU A 216 -6.28 -13.79 -4.19
C LEU A 216 -5.88 -15.27 -4.29
N LYS A 217 -5.67 -15.82 -5.50
CA LYS A 217 -5.16 -17.18 -5.70
C LYS A 217 -3.79 -17.41 -5.05
N TRP A 218 -2.92 -16.39 -5.04
CA TRP A 218 -1.67 -16.52 -4.32
C TRP A 218 -1.94 -16.68 -2.81
N PHE A 219 -2.78 -15.86 -2.21
CA PHE A 219 -3.15 -16.02 -0.81
C PHE A 219 -3.80 -17.38 -0.50
N ASP A 220 -4.52 -17.97 -1.44
CA ASP A 220 -5.10 -19.31 -1.30
C ASP A 220 -4.09 -20.44 -1.51
N GLY A 221 -2.86 -20.10 -1.93
CA GLY A 221 -1.78 -21.07 -2.23
C GLY A 221 -1.96 -21.78 -3.57
N GLU A 222 -2.78 -21.22 -4.46
CA GLU A 222 -3.03 -21.75 -5.81
C GLU A 222 -2.08 -21.15 -6.86
N LEU A 223 -1.40 -20.05 -6.54
CA LEU A 223 -0.39 -19.41 -7.37
C LEU A 223 0.95 -19.48 -6.63
N ALA A 224 1.97 -20.09 -7.26
CA ALA A 224 3.25 -20.31 -6.59
C ALA A 224 4.13 -19.05 -6.50
N ASN A 225 4.14 -18.24 -7.57
CA ASN A 225 4.96 -17.03 -7.64
C ASN A 225 4.05 -15.79 -7.70
N PRO A 226 4.17 -14.84 -6.76
CA PRO A 226 3.35 -13.64 -6.78
C PRO A 226 3.54 -12.79 -8.05
N ARG A 227 4.71 -12.87 -8.69
CA ARG A 227 4.96 -12.18 -9.97
C ARG A 227 4.02 -12.65 -11.09
N ASP A 228 3.52 -13.87 -11.04
CA ASP A 228 2.59 -14.40 -12.04
C ASP A 228 1.21 -13.72 -12.00
N ALA A 229 0.95 -12.88 -10.98
CA ALA A 229 -0.22 -12.02 -10.94
C ALA A 229 -0.11 -10.80 -11.87
N VAL A 230 1.08 -10.47 -12.37
CA VAL A 230 1.29 -9.44 -13.39
C VAL A 230 0.96 -10.03 -14.76
N VAL A 231 -0.15 -9.58 -15.33
CA VAL A 231 -0.67 -10.14 -16.59
C VAL A 231 -0.20 -9.37 -17.84
N ALA A 232 0.23 -8.11 -17.67
CA ALA A 232 0.79 -7.30 -18.74
C ALA A 232 1.74 -6.23 -18.19
N GLU A 233 2.70 -5.81 -19.02
CA GLU A 233 3.60 -4.69 -18.76
C GLU A 233 3.84 -3.88 -20.04
N PRO A 234 2.83 -3.15 -20.54
CA PRO A 234 3.00 -2.31 -21.72
C PRO A 234 4.04 -1.22 -21.46
N GLU A 235 4.87 -0.96 -22.46
CA GLU A 235 5.72 0.23 -22.50
C GLU A 235 4.86 1.43 -22.89
N ILE A 236 4.78 2.41 -21.97
CA ILE A 236 3.89 3.57 -22.09
C ILE A 236 4.63 4.91 -22.09
N GLY A 237 5.93 4.91 -21.86
CA GLY A 237 6.78 6.09 -21.74
C GLY A 237 7.39 6.25 -20.35
N LEU A 238 8.36 7.13 -20.22
CA LEU A 238 9.22 7.21 -19.05
C LEU A 238 8.60 8.04 -17.93
N GLY A 239 8.66 7.49 -16.72
CA GLY A 239 8.21 8.16 -15.50
C GLY A 239 6.70 8.08 -15.27
N PRO A 240 6.04 6.92 -15.47
CA PRO A 240 4.62 6.78 -15.16
C PRO A 240 4.36 6.98 -13.66
N LEU A 241 3.34 7.77 -13.32
CA LEU A 241 2.92 8.07 -11.94
C LEU A 241 1.50 7.58 -11.66
N HIS A 242 0.51 8.39 -11.99
CA HIS A 242 -0.90 8.12 -11.70
C HIS A 242 -1.65 7.69 -12.93
N THR A 243 -2.56 6.74 -12.76
CA THR A 243 -3.43 6.25 -13.82
C THR A 243 -4.89 6.52 -13.47
N GLY A 244 -5.58 7.28 -14.32
CA GLY A 244 -7.03 7.41 -14.32
C GLY A 244 -7.65 6.52 -15.40
N PHE A 245 -8.91 6.15 -15.22
CA PHE A 245 -9.62 5.30 -16.16
C PHE A 245 -10.89 5.98 -16.66
N ASP A 246 -11.26 5.74 -17.90
CA ASP A 246 -12.58 6.05 -18.40
C ASP A 246 -13.50 4.81 -18.35
N ASN A 247 -14.77 5.01 -18.74
CA ASN A 247 -15.76 3.92 -18.77
C ASN A 247 -15.74 3.09 -20.07
N LYS A 248 -14.67 3.22 -20.87
CA LYS A 248 -14.49 2.53 -22.16
C LYS A 248 -13.26 1.60 -22.16
N GLY A 249 -12.69 1.31 -20.98
CA GLY A 249 -11.50 0.48 -20.86
C GLY A 249 -10.17 1.21 -21.12
N ASN A 250 -10.19 2.53 -21.33
CA ASN A 250 -8.95 3.26 -21.51
C ASN A 250 -8.37 3.73 -20.18
N ALA A 251 -7.07 3.60 -20.07
CA ALA A 251 -6.23 4.13 -19.01
C ALA A 251 -5.46 5.37 -19.51
N TYR A 252 -5.32 6.36 -18.64
CA TYR A 252 -4.59 7.60 -18.89
C TYR A 252 -3.56 7.76 -17.79
N THR A 253 -2.27 7.67 -18.15
CA THR A 253 -1.17 7.73 -17.18
C THR A 253 -0.35 8.99 -17.40
N THR A 254 -0.02 9.68 -16.30
CA THR A 254 0.90 10.81 -16.34
C THR A 254 2.34 10.33 -16.35
N LEU A 255 3.16 10.88 -17.23
CA LEU A 255 4.58 10.58 -17.41
C LEU A 255 5.40 11.79 -16.95
N PHE A 256 5.97 11.73 -15.73
CA PHE A 256 6.60 12.91 -15.15
C PHE A 256 7.95 13.23 -15.79
N LEU A 257 8.71 12.22 -16.24
CA LEU A 257 9.99 12.43 -16.92
C LEU A 257 9.80 12.90 -18.36
N ASP A 258 8.85 12.33 -19.08
CA ASP A 258 8.52 12.74 -20.46
C ASP A 258 7.63 13.97 -20.51
N SER A 259 7.08 14.42 -19.38
CA SER A 259 6.13 15.55 -19.29
C SER A 259 4.91 15.38 -20.23
N GLN A 260 4.33 14.19 -20.24
CA GLN A 260 3.25 13.78 -21.13
C GLN A 260 2.11 13.11 -20.36
N ILE A 261 0.98 12.94 -21.04
CA ILE A 261 -0.10 12.02 -20.66
C ILE A 261 -0.23 11.00 -21.78
N VAL A 262 -0.17 9.73 -21.44
CA VAL A 262 -0.36 8.63 -22.38
C VAL A 262 -1.72 7.99 -22.19
N LYS A 263 -2.38 7.66 -23.29
CA LYS A 263 -3.59 6.83 -23.31
C LYS A 263 -3.22 5.43 -23.78
N TRP A 264 -3.68 4.43 -23.05
CA TRP A 264 -3.49 3.02 -23.37
C TRP A 264 -4.71 2.20 -22.94
N ASN A 265 -4.77 0.92 -23.28
CA ASN A 265 -5.87 0.03 -22.92
C ASN A 265 -5.35 -1.03 -21.94
N VAL A 266 -6.16 -1.37 -20.94
CA VAL A 266 -5.81 -2.36 -19.90
C VAL A 266 -6.14 -3.79 -20.36
N GLU A 267 -7.05 -3.95 -21.35
CA GLU A 267 -7.50 -5.23 -21.92
C GLU A 267 -6.61 -5.72 -23.07
#